data_cf9513b5693c82c14432564b3ebbfc36
#
_entry.id   cf9513b5693c82c14432564b3ebbfc36
#
_cell.length_a   1.000
_cell.length_b   1.000
_cell.length_c   1.000
_cell.angle_alpha   90.00
_cell.angle_beta   90.00
_cell.angle_gamma   90.00
#
_symmetry.space_group_name_H-M   'P 1'
#
loop_
_entity.id
_entity.type
_entity.pdbx_description
1 polymer ?
#
loop_
_entity_poly.entity_id
_entity_poly.type
_entity_poly.pdbx_seq_one_letter_code
_entity_poly.pdbx_strand_id
1 'polypeptide(L)'
;MKNTIDLTKEAPRSPRHRLGGYSLMARMIDKGRASLDNKTGEYHYACPLDQALFGFKAVAVDEVLALLRSGATDEEVIAWFGSHGDSKSAEEISSWSDQVDNWTMYGDPEKGEWFAGECTKLGLDPATTTLAEFLEADDAVTFAIAA
;
A
#
# COMPACT_ATOMS: atom_id res chain seq x y z
N MET A 1 -14.39 6.77 -16.87
CA MET A 1 -14.07 5.34 -16.75
C MET A 1 -13.52 5.05 -15.37
N LYS A 2 -14.10 4.08 -14.69
CA LYS A 2 -13.60 3.73 -13.36
C LYS A 2 -12.34 2.88 -13.49
N ASN A 3 -11.30 3.27 -12.77
CA ASN A 3 -10.06 2.51 -12.68
C ASN A 3 -10.07 1.60 -11.45
N THR A 4 -11.26 1.17 -11.03
CA THR A 4 -11.42 0.34 -9.84
C THR A 4 -11.05 -1.10 -10.14
N ILE A 5 -10.16 -1.64 -9.30
CA ILE A 5 -9.80 -3.05 -9.30
C ILE A 5 -10.72 -3.76 -8.31
N ASP A 6 -11.26 -4.90 -8.70
CA ASP A 6 -12.05 -5.73 -7.81
C ASP A 6 -11.12 -6.61 -6.96
N LEU A 7 -10.91 -6.23 -5.73
CA LEU A 7 -9.96 -6.89 -4.83
C LEU A 7 -10.48 -8.23 -4.27
N THR A 8 -11.68 -8.63 -4.68
CA THR A 8 -12.16 -10.01 -4.43
C THR A 8 -11.65 -10.97 -5.50
N LYS A 9 -11.11 -10.45 -6.61
CA LYS A 9 -10.68 -11.22 -7.78
C LYS A 9 -9.22 -11.08 -8.12
N GLU A 10 -8.60 -9.94 -7.77
CA GLU A 10 -7.19 -9.70 -8.04
C GLU A 10 -6.58 -8.81 -6.97
N ALA A 11 -5.26 -8.86 -6.83
CA ALA A 11 -4.54 -8.09 -5.84
C ALA A 11 -4.43 -6.62 -6.25
N PRO A 12 -4.33 -5.70 -5.26
CA PRO A 12 -3.95 -4.33 -5.56
C PRO A 12 -2.50 -4.31 -6.06
N ARG A 13 -2.09 -3.20 -6.66
CA ARG A 13 -0.70 -3.06 -7.12
C ARG A 13 0.26 -3.28 -5.96
N SER A 14 1.48 -3.73 -6.28
CA SER A 14 2.51 -4.02 -5.28
C SER A 14 2.80 -2.81 -4.39
N PRO A 15 3.08 -3.03 -3.09
CA PRO A 15 3.51 -1.93 -2.22
C PRO A 15 4.81 -1.27 -2.72
N ARG A 16 5.60 -1.95 -3.53
CA ARG A 16 6.85 -1.41 -4.12
C ARG A 16 6.65 -0.74 -5.46
N HIS A 17 5.45 -0.78 -6.02
CA HIS A 17 5.14 -0.08 -7.27
C HIS A 17 5.20 1.43 -7.02
N ARG A 18 6.17 2.11 -7.65
CA ARG A 18 6.36 3.56 -7.48
C ARG A 18 5.39 4.33 -8.34
N LEU A 19 4.65 5.25 -7.73
CA LEU A 19 3.73 6.13 -8.42
C LEU A 19 4.02 7.55 -7.92
N GLY A 20 4.43 8.45 -8.81
CA GLY A 20 4.90 9.77 -8.42
C GLY A 20 6.14 9.72 -7.53
N GLY A 21 6.90 8.63 -7.58
CA GLY A 21 8.05 8.39 -6.72
C GLY A 21 7.72 7.73 -5.37
N TYR A 22 6.43 7.62 -5.02
CA TYR A 22 6.00 7.05 -3.74
C TYR A 22 5.80 5.54 -3.82
N SER A 23 6.41 4.79 -2.91
CA SER A 23 5.97 3.44 -2.58
C SER A 23 4.64 3.53 -1.85
N LEU A 24 3.86 2.47 -1.87
CA LEU A 24 2.53 2.36 -1.24
C LEU A 24 1.42 3.16 -1.92
N MET A 25 1.74 4.20 -2.69
CA MET A 25 0.76 5.10 -3.30
C MET A 25 -0.22 4.35 -4.20
N ALA A 26 0.29 3.56 -5.15
CA ALA A 26 -0.56 2.82 -6.09
C ALA A 26 -1.49 1.84 -5.37
N ARG A 27 -0.93 1.11 -4.40
CA ARG A 27 -1.70 0.15 -3.60
C ARG A 27 -2.78 0.84 -2.76
N MET A 28 -2.45 1.97 -2.15
CA MET A 28 -3.40 2.77 -1.38
C MET A 28 -4.56 3.25 -2.27
N ILE A 29 -4.25 3.73 -3.46
CA ILE A 29 -5.27 4.19 -4.42
C ILE A 29 -6.20 3.04 -4.81
N ASP A 30 -5.63 1.87 -5.12
CA ASP A 30 -6.44 0.70 -5.50
C ASP A 30 -7.39 0.29 -4.38
N LYS A 31 -6.91 0.27 -3.13
CA LYS A 31 -7.74 -0.08 -1.98
C LYS A 31 -8.80 0.97 -1.71
N GLY A 32 -8.44 2.25 -1.83
CA GLY A 32 -9.39 3.35 -1.64
C GLY A 32 -10.53 3.31 -2.65
N ARG A 33 -10.21 3.13 -3.92
CA ARG A 33 -11.22 2.99 -4.98
C ARG A 33 -12.11 1.77 -4.75
N ALA A 34 -11.51 0.65 -4.39
CA ALA A 34 -12.25 -0.58 -4.11
C ALA A 34 -13.18 -0.40 -2.90
N SER A 35 -12.75 0.33 -1.87
CA SER A 35 -13.58 0.58 -0.69
C SER A 35 -14.83 1.39 -1.03
N LEU A 36 -14.73 2.31 -1.98
CA LEU A 36 -15.86 3.12 -2.43
C LEU A 36 -16.89 2.29 -3.21
N ASP A 37 -16.47 1.19 -3.81
CA ASP A 37 -17.32 0.29 -4.59
C ASP A 37 -17.65 -1.02 -3.86
N ASN A 38 -17.31 -1.13 -2.57
CA ASN A 38 -17.49 -2.34 -1.76
C ASN A 38 -16.84 -3.59 -2.37
N LYS A 39 -15.62 -3.43 -2.90
CA LYS A 39 -14.88 -4.49 -3.58
C LYS A 39 -13.50 -4.74 -2.96
N THR A 40 -13.37 -4.53 -1.65
CA THR A 40 -12.08 -4.64 -0.96
C THR A 40 -11.67 -6.09 -0.67
N GLY A 41 -12.61 -7.03 -0.61
CA GLY A 41 -12.28 -8.39 -0.19
C GLY A 41 -11.60 -8.39 1.19
N GLU A 42 -10.44 -9.01 1.28
CA GLU A 42 -9.67 -9.08 2.54
C GLU A 42 -8.78 -7.86 2.78
N TYR A 43 -8.74 -6.92 1.84
CA TYR A 43 -7.90 -5.72 1.96
C TYR A 43 -8.64 -4.61 2.69
N HIS A 44 -7.88 -3.68 3.27
CA HIS A 44 -8.43 -2.56 4.03
C HIS A 44 -7.79 -1.24 3.60
N TYR A 45 -8.63 -0.27 3.26
CA TYR A 45 -8.18 1.10 3.05
C TYR A 45 -7.82 1.71 4.41
N ALA A 46 -6.84 2.58 4.43
CA ALA A 46 -6.33 3.25 5.63
C ALA A 46 -5.71 2.27 6.64
N CYS A 47 -5.13 1.17 6.14
CA CYS A 47 -4.36 0.24 6.97
C CYS A 47 -3.10 0.94 7.52
N PRO A 48 -2.37 0.34 8.47
CA PRO A 48 -1.18 0.99 9.04
C PRO A 48 -0.16 1.47 8.00
N LEU A 49 0.01 0.75 6.88
CA LEU A 49 0.91 1.18 5.82
C LEU A 49 0.38 2.42 5.09
N ASP A 50 -0.91 2.46 4.79
CA ASP A 50 -1.53 3.64 4.18
C ASP A 50 -1.39 4.85 5.12
N GLN A 51 -1.56 4.63 6.42
CA GLN A 51 -1.41 5.69 7.41
C GLN A 51 0.03 6.20 7.50
N ALA A 52 1.02 5.33 7.26
CA ALA A 52 2.41 5.76 7.18
C ALA A 52 2.63 6.72 6.00
N LEU A 53 2.00 6.45 4.86
CA LEU A 53 2.04 7.34 3.70
C LEU A 53 1.36 8.68 4.02
N PHE A 54 0.16 8.63 4.59
CA PHE A 54 -0.58 9.86 4.95
C PHE A 54 0.19 10.67 5.99
N GLY A 55 0.80 10.02 6.97
CA GLY A 55 1.61 10.67 8.00
C GLY A 55 2.86 11.33 7.42
N PHE A 56 3.53 10.69 6.48
CA PHE A 56 4.69 11.26 5.80
C PHE A 56 4.33 12.58 5.12
N LYS A 57 3.17 12.64 4.49
CA LYS A 57 2.71 13.85 3.81
C LYS A 57 1.88 14.79 4.70
N ALA A 58 1.50 14.34 5.89
CA ALA A 58 0.62 15.09 6.79
C ALA A 58 -0.73 15.43 6.12
N VAL A 59 -1.34 14.44 5.48
CA VAL A 59 -2.67 14.55 4.87
C VAL A 59 -3.67 13.68 5.62
N ALA A 60 -4.95 14.03 5.55
CA ALA A 60 -6.00 13.29 6.26
C ALA A 60 -6.55 12.15 5.41
N VAL A 61 -6.81 11.03 6.07
CA VAL A 61 -7.41 9.83 5.45
C VAL A 61 -8.69 10.18 4.68
N ASP A 62 -9.57 10.95 5.31
CA ASP A 62 -10.88 11.29 4.73
C ASP A 62 -10.76 12.22 3.53
N GLU A 63 -9.77 13.11 3.53
CA GLU A 63 -9.52 14.00 2.39
C GLU A 63 -9.07 13.22 1.17
N VAL A 64 -8.20 12.24 1.37
CA VAL A 64 -7.72 11.37 0.29
C VAL A 64 -8.87 10.53 -0.26
N LEU A 65 -9.71 9.99 0.61
CA LEU A 65 -10.87 9.20 0.18
C LEU A 65 -11.86 10.05 -0.60
N ALA A 66 -12.10 11.29 -0.17
CA ALA A 66 -12.97 12.22 -0.89
C ALA A 66 -12.42 12.55 -2.29
N LEU A 67 -11.11 12.67 -2.41
CA LEU A 67 -10.45 12.87 -3.71
C LEU A 67 -10.70 11.66 -4.63
N LEU A 68 -10.55 10.46 -4.12
CA LEU A 68 -10.81 9.24 -4.90
C LEU A 68 -12.29 9.13 -5.28
N ARG A 69 -13.18 9.51 -4.38
CA ARG A 69 -14.63 9.52 -4.64
C ARG A 69 -14.98 10.46 -5.79
N SER A 70 -14.24 11.52 -5.97
CA SER A 70 -14.47 12.49 -7.07
C SER A 70 -14.07 11.91 -8.43
N GLY A 71 -13.45 10.74 -8.48
CA GLY A 71 -13.02 10.10 -9.73
C GLY A 71 -11.64 10.50 -10.19
N ALA A 72 -10.82 11.04 -9.29
CA ALA A 72 -9.45 11.45 -9.62
C ALA A 72 -8.64 10.30 -10.23
N THR A 73 -7.87 10.63 -11.27
CA THR A 73 -6.93 9.69 -11.89
C THR A 73 -5.69 9.57 -11.01
N ASP A 74 -4.83 8.58 -11.33
CA ASP A 74 -3.56 8.43 -10.61
C ASP A 74 -2.75 9.72 -10.67
N GLU A 75 -2.66 10.35 -11.84
CA GLU A 75 -1.93 11.61 -12.04
C GLU A 75 -2.51 12.74 -11.21
N GLU A 76 -3.82 12.80 -11.12
CA GLU A 76 -4.51 13.82 -10.32
C GLU A 76 -4.27 13.61 -8.83
N VAL A 77 -4.21 12.35 -8.38
CA VAL A 77 -3.89 12.04 -6.99
C VAL A 77 -2.45 12.47 -6.67
N ILE A 78 -1.51 12.19 -7.55
CA ILE A 78 -0.11 12.61 -7.38
C ILE A 78 0.00 14.13 -7.29
N ALA A 79 -0.69 14.85 -8.18
CA ALA A 79 -0.70 16.30 -8.17
C ALA A 79 -1.29 16.86 -6.87
N TRP A 80 -2.36 16.25 -6.39
CA TRP A 80 -2.97 16.64 -5.11
C TRP A 80 -1.99 16.45 -3.93
N PHE A 81 -1.29 15.32 -3.88
CA PHE A 81 -0.28 15.07 -2.85
C PHE A 81 0.85 16.10 -2.92
N GLY A 82 1.21 16.54 -4.11
CA GLY A 82 2.22 17.58 -4.31
C GLY A 82 1.82 18.95 -3.78
N SER A 83 0.52 19.23 -3.67
CA SER A 83 0.00 20.54 -3.26
C SER A 83 -0.63 20.56 -1.87
N HIS A 84 -0.68 19.45 -1.17
CA HIS A 84 -1.30 19.32 0.15
C HIS A 84 -0.34 18.73 1.18
N GLY A 85 -0.59 19.01 2.44
CA GLY A 85 0.22 18.52 3.54
C GLY A 85 1.63 19.10 3.52
N ASP A 86 2.59 18.32 4.02
CA ASP A 86 3.99 18.74 4.08
C ASP A 86 4.62 18.70 2.69
N SER A 87 5.36 19.75 2.36
CA SER A 87 6.11 19.83 1.12
C SER A 87 7.30 18.85 1.17
N LYS A 88 7.43 17.99 0.18
CA LYS A 88 8.54 17.02 0.11
C LYS A 88 9.23 17.13 -1.24
N SER A 89 10.55 17.11 -1.22
CA SER A 89 11.34 17.06 -2.45
C SER A 89 11.29 15.66 -3.07
N ALA A 90 11.66 15.56 -4.34
CA ALA A 90 11.77 14.27 -5.01
C ALA A 90 12.75 13.34 -4.28
N GLU A 91 13.84 13.89 -3.74
CA GLU A 91 14.81 13.10 -2.97
C GLU A 91 14.24 12.59 -1.66
N GLU A 92 13.48 13.42 -0.95
CA GLU A 92 12.82 13.01 0.30
C GLU A 92 11.80 11.91 0.05
N ILE A 93 11.01 12.01 -1.02
CA ILE A 93 10.03 10.99 -1.41
C ILE A 93 10.73 9.69 -1.75
N SER A 94 11.82 9.76 -2.55
CA SER A 94 12.59 8.57 -2.94
C SER A 94 13.23 7.91 -1.72
N SER A 95 13.82 8.69 -0.83
CA SER A 95 14.46 8.17 0.39
C SER A 95 13.45 7.49 1.30
N TRP A 96 12.29 8.12 1.51
CA TRP A 96 11.22 7.52 2.31
C TRP A 96 10.73 6.21 1.69
N SER A 97 10.55 6.21 0.36
CA SER A 97 10.08 5.02 -0.36
C SER A 97 11.10 3.88 -0.28
N ASP A 98 12.40 4.19 -0.34
CA ASP A 98 13.45 3.19 -0.15
C ASP A 98 13.37 2.57 1.25
N GLN A 99 13.12 3.39 2.27
CA GLN A 99 12.96 2.91 3.63
C GLN A 99 11.76 1.98 3.75
N VAL A 100 10.63 2.37 3.16
CA VAL A 100 9.40 1.55 3.14
C VAL A 100 9.66 0.20 2.49
N ASP A 101 10.33 0.19 1.34
CA ASP A 101 10.60 -1.03 0.60
C ASP A 101 11.50 -2.00 1.39
N ASN A 102 12.26 -1.48 2.35
CA ASN A 102 13.17 -2.28 3.16
C ASN A 102 12.67 -2.54 4.59
N TRP A 103 11.46 -2.13 4.93
CA TRP A 103 10.90 -2.42 6.26
C TRP A 103 10.76 -3.91 6.47
N THR A 104 11.08 -4.34 7.69
CA THR A 104 10.83 -5.72 8.13
C THR A 104 10.15 -5.68 9.49
N MET A 105 9.37 -6.70 9.77
CA MET A 105 8.74 -6.88 11.09
C MET A 105 9.50 -7.93 11.92
N TYR A 106 10.60 -8.46 11.42
CA TYR A 106 11.41 -9.43 12.13
C TYR A 106 11.96 -8.79 13.41
N GLY A 107 11.68 -9.42 14.55
CA GLY A 107 12.11 -8.90 15.85
C GLY A 107 11.23 -7.80 16.42
N ASP A 108 10.15 -7.42 15.75
CA ASP A 108 9.20 -6.43 16.29
C ASP A 108 8.55 -7.00 17.55
N PRO A 109 8.53 -6.23 18.69
CA PRO A 109 8.00 -6.75 19.96
C PRO A 109 6.52 -7.13 19.92
N GLU A 110 5.73 -6.49 19.08
CA GLU A 110 4.28 -6.71 19.02
C GLU A 110 3.88 -7.69 17.91
N LYS A 111 4.50 -7.59 16.75
CA LYS A 111 4.06 -8.31 15.55
C LYS A 111 5.10 -9.27 14.97
N GLY A 112 6.29 -9.32 15.55
CA GLY A 112 7.38 -10.14 15.02
C GLY A 112 7.06 -11.63 14.98
N GLU A 113 6.41 -12.15 16.00
CA GLU A 113 6.02 -13.58 16.07
C GLU A 113 4.94 -13.89 15.01
N TRP A 114 3.95 -13.03 14.87
CA TRP A 114 2.92 -13.17 13.85
C TRP A 114 3.56 -13.17 12.46
N PHE A 115 4.42 -12.19 12.21
CA PHE A 115 5.11 -12.06 10.92
C PHE A 115 5.95 -13.30 10.60
N ALA A 116 6.70 -13.80 11.58
CA ALA A 116 7.53 -14.99 11.40
C ALA A 116 6.67 -16.20 11.05
N GLY A 117 5.54 -16.38 11.73
CA GLY A 117 4.59 -17.48 11.45
C GLY A 117 4.01 -17.39 10.05
N GLU A 118 3.61 -16.16 9.63
CA GLU A 118 3.02 -15.96 8.30
C GLU A 118 4.06 -16.16 7.19
N CYS A 119 5.29 -15.71 7.40
CA CYS A 119 6.38 -15.96 6.45
C CYS A 119 6.62 -17.46 6.29
N THR A 120 6.66 -18.19 7.40
CA THR A 120 6.88 -19.64 7.38
C THR A 120 5.80 -20.36 6.58
N LYS A 121 4.54 -19.95 6.72
CA LYS A 121 3.43 -20.51 5.94
C LYS A 121 3.62 -20.35 4.45
N LEU A 122 4.29 -19.26 4.03
CA LEU A 122 4.56 -18.97 2.63
C LEU A 122 5.91 -19.49 2.15
N GLY A 123 6.64 -20.20 3.00
CA GLY A 123 7.96 -20.70 2.65
C GLY A 123 9.05 -19.62 2.62
N LEU A 124 8.83 -18.51 3.31
CA LEU A 124 9.77 -17.40 3.38
C LEU A 124 10.55 -17.40 4.69
N ASP A 125 11.80 -16.93 4.63
CA ASP A 125 12.62 -16.75 5.82
C ASP A 125 12.29 -15.39 6.45
N PRO A 126 11.67 -15.35 7.65
CA PRO A 126 11.28 -14.07 8.25
C PRO A 126 12.47 -13.15 8.56
N ALA A 127 13.66 -13.71 8.75
CA ALA A 127 14.86 -12.90 9.05
C ALA A 127 15.35 -12.08 7.85
N THR A 128 15.02 -12.52 6.64
CA THR A 128 15.52 -11.88 5.39
C THR A 128 14.41 -11.33 4.52
N THR A 129 13.14 -11.54 4.87
CA THR A 129 11.99 -11.10 4.08
C THR A 129 11.51 -9.73 4.56
N THR A 130 11.38 -8.78 3.64
CA THR A 130 10.78 -7.48 3.95
C THR A 130 9.26 -7.60 4.01
N LEU A 131 8.61 -6.63 4.64
CA LEU A 131 7.15 -6.59 4.68
C LEU A 131 6.57 -6.52 3.27
N ALA A 132 7.18 -5.75 2.37
CA ALA A 132 6.73 -5.64 0.98
C ALA A 132 6.81 -6.99 0.26
N GLU A 133 7.92 -7.71 0.40
CA GLU A 133 8.07 -9.05 -0.18
C GLU A 133 7.04 -10.03 0.37
N PHE A 134 6.77 -9.96 1.67
CA PHE A 134 5.74 -10.78 2.30
C PHE A 134 4.36 -10.49 1.68
N LEU A 135 4.00 -9.22 1.55
CA LEU A 135 2.70 -8.84 0.98
C LEU A 135 2.56 -9.29 -0.48
N GLU A 136 3.63 -9.17 -1.26
CA GLU A 136 3.63 -9.66 -2.65
C GLU A 136 3.43 -11.17 -2.72
N ALA A 137 4.09 -11.91 -1.86
CA ALA A 137 3.95 -13.38 -1.81
C ALA A 137 2.55 -13.77 -1.35
N ASP A 138 2.00 -13.08 -0.35
CA ASP A 138 0.65 -13.32 0.16
C ASP A 138 -0.40 -13.04 -0.93
N ASP A 139 -0.24 -11.94 -1.67
CA ASP A 139 -1.12 -11.61 -2.80
C ASP A 139 -1.09 -12.73 -3.85
N ALA A 140 0.10 -13.21 -4.19
CA ALA A 140 0.26 -14.26 -5.19
C ALA A 140 -0.43 -15.56 -4.77
N VAL A 141 -0.32 -15.94 -3.51
CA VAL A 141 -0.97 -17.15 -2.99
C VAL A 141 -2.49 -16.98 -2.94
N THR A 142 -2.95 -15.81 -2.50
CA THR A 142 -4.39 -15.52 -2.37
C THR A 142 -5.11 -15.69 -3.71
N PHE A 143 -4.49 -15.29 -4.82
CA PHE A 143 -5.12 -15.32 -6.13
C PHE A 143 -4.56 -16.41 -7.06
N ALA A 144 -3.71 -17.29 -6.56
CA ALA A 144 -3.08 -18.33 -7.38
C ALA A 144 -4.09 -19.29 -8.02
N ILE A 145 -5.19 -19.56 -7.34
CA ILE A 145 -6.23 -20.49 -7.82
C ILE A 145 -7.07 -19.86 -8.93
N ALA A 146 -7.05 -18.54 -9.05
CA ALA A 146 -7.81 -17.81 -10.07
C ALA A 146 -7.14 -17.86 -11.45
N ALA A 147 -5.91 -18.32 -11.52
CA ALA A 147 -5.15 -18.38 -12.77
C ALA A 147 -5.55 -19.59 -13.63
#